data_cc5ce49064c88a053fd537d08cb44a29
#
_entry.id   cc5ce49064c88a053fd537d08cb44a29
#
_cell.length_a   1.000
_cell.length_b   1.000
_cell.length_c   1.000
_cell.angle_alpha   90.00
_cell.angle_beta   90.00
_cell.angle_gamma   90.00
#
_symmetry.space_group_name_H-M   'P 1'
#
loop_
_entity.id
_entity.type
_entity.pdbx_description
1 polymer ?
#
loop_
_entity_poly.entity_id
_entity_poly.type
_entity_poly.pdbx_seq_one_letter_code
_entity_poly.pdbx_strand_id
1 'polypeptide(L)'
;MILVGQYDSPYARRVAVSLMVLGIPYEHDTRSVFGDFDSMRKTNPLGRIPSLVLDDGTVLIDSAAILDWIDESVGPERALLPRSGLARREALQRIALACGAVDKIGGGRNYESLIRPARYRWPEWIARTTTQGLGAVQAMNALDWPEGPLDEAGITAGCALDYIRVTAPELMPDGRYPVLDALWQRLTARPEFQATGFSDYAVPRGE
;
A
#
# COMPACT_ATOMS: atom_id res chain seq x y z
N MET A 1 13.19 -3.94 -15.89
CA MET A 1 13.22 -3.39 -14.51
C MET A 1 12.78 -4.45 -13.49
N ILE A 2 13.17 -4.32 -12.20
CA ILE A 2 12.86 -5.30 -11.14
C ILE A 2 12.16 -4.58 -10.00
N LEU A 3 10.94 -5.02 -9.66
CA LEU A 3 10.24 -4.57 -8.45
C LEU A 3 10.63 -5.46 -7.27
N VAL A 4 11.23 -4.87 -6.25
CA VAL A 4 11.70 -5.56 -5.06
C VAL A 4 10.74 -5.33 -3.90
N GLY A 5 10.21 -6.41 -3.34
CA GLY A 5 9.33 -6.41 -2.17
C GLY A 5 8.08 -7.25 -2.36
N GLN A 6 7.65 -7.91 -1.28
CA GLN A 6 6.46 -8.75 -1.26
C GLN A 6 5.18 -7.93 -1.42
N TYR A 7 4.17 -8.51 -2.08
CA TYR A 7 2.85 -7.90 -2.26
C TYR A 7 2.03 -7.77 -0.97
N ASP A 8 2.43 -8.42 0.11
CA ASP A 8 1.86 -8.22 1.45
C ASP A 8 2.05 -6.78 1.94
N SER A 9 3.07 -6.08 1.43
CA SER A 9 3.21 -4.66 1.64
C SER A 9 2.26 -3.90 0.72
N PRO A 10 1.31 -3.12 1.23
CA PRO A 10 0.44 -2.30 0.38
C PRO A 10 1.21 -1.26 -0.43
N TYR A 11 2.42 -0.90 0.01
CA TYR A 11 3.31 0.01 -0.71
C TYR A 11 4.00 -0.66 -1.91
N ALA A 12 4.45 -1.91 -1.78
CA ALA A 12 4.96 -2.67 -2.91
C ALA A 12 3.83 -3.03 -3.88
N ARG A 13 2.70 -3.45 -3.33
CA ARG A 13 1.53 -3.86 -4.12
C ARG A 13 0.95 -2.72 -4.96
N ARG A 14 0.86 -1.49 -4.43
CA ARG A 14 0.36 -0.36 -5.24
C ARG A 14 1.25 -0.04 -6.43
N VAL A 15 2.57 -0.23 -6.33
CA VAL A 15 3.49 -0.12 -7.46
C VAL A 15 3.25 -1.24 -8.46
N ALA A 16 3.15 -2.49 -8.00
CA ALA A 16 2.86 -3.65 -8.86
C ALA A 16 1.56 -3.47 -9.65
N VAL A 17 0.46 -3.14 -8.96
CA VAL A 17 -0.85 -2.89 -9.59
C VAL A 17 -0.76 -1.76 -10.62
N SER A 18 -0.06 -0.66 -10.30
CA SER A 18 0.12 0.46 -11.23
C SER A 18 0.88 0.06 -12.49
N LEU A 19 1.98 -0.70 -12.35
CA LEU A 19 2.73 -1.24 -13.50
C LEU A 19 1.85 -2.14 -14.36
N MET A 20 1.04 -3.01 -13.76
CA MET A 20 0.13 -3.89 -14.49
C MET A 20 -0.98 -3.13 -15.20
N VAL A 21 -1.61 -2.14 -14.56
CA VAL A 21 -2.64 -1.27 -15.19
C VAL A 21 -2.08 -0.54 -16.39
N LEU A 22 -0.82 -0.11 -16.32
CA LEU A 22 -0.14 0.59 -17.42
C LEU A 22 0.44 -0.36 -18.47
N GLY A 23 0.39 -1.68 -18.26
CA GLY A 23 0.96 -2.68 -19.15
C GLY A 23 2.50 -2.62 -19.23
N ILE A 24 3.15 -2.19 -18.14
CA ILE A 24 4.61 -2.08 -18.05
C ILE A 24 5.16 -3.40 -17.47
N PRO A 25 5.99 -4.15 -18.23
CA PRO A 25 6.55 -5.41 -17.75
C PRO A 25 7.64 -5.17 -16.69
N TYR A 26 7.67 -6.04 -15.69
CA TYR A 26 8.68 -6.03 -14.64
C TYR A 26 8.96 -7.45 -14.14
N GLU A 27 10.15 -7.67 -13.61
CA GLU A 27 10.48 -8.86 -12.83
C GLU A 27 10.13 -8.59 -11.36
N HIS A 28 9.66 -9.63 -10.65
CA HIS A 28 9.29 -9.51 -9.24
C HIS A 28 10.30 -10.24 -8.35
N ASP A 29 11.00 -9.47 -7.52
CA ASP A 29 11.87 -9.96 -6.46
C ASP A 29 11.12 -9.95 -5.13
N THR A 30 10.78 -11.14 -4.62
CA THR A 30 9.90 -11.34 -3.46
C THR A 30 10.61 -11.22 -2.11
N ARG A 31 11.81 -10.64 -2.04
CA ARG A 31 12.54 -10.48 -0.77
C ARG A 31 11.69 -9.77 0.29
N SER A 32 11.81 -10.28 1.52
CA SER A 32 11.09 -9.82 2.70
C SER A 32 11.95 -8.90 3.57
N VAL A 33 11.36 -7.86 4.11
CA VAL A 33 12.01 -7.01 5.13
C VAL A 33 12.29 -7.74 6.44
N PHE A 34 11.64 -8.88 6.68
CA PHE A 34 11.83 -9.68 7.90
C PHE A 34 12.87 -10.78 7.71
N GLY A 35 12.85 -11.49 6.57
CA GLY A 35 13.77 -12.61 6.31
C GLY A 35 15.06 -12.21 5.62
N ASP A 36 15.04 -11.18 4.79
CA ASP A 36 16.13 -10.82 3.87
C ASP A 36 16.74 -9.45 4.16
N PHE A 37 16.66 -8.98 5.40
CA PHE A 37 17.02 -7.61 5.78
C PHE A 37 18.43 -7.18 5.33
N ASP A 38 19.45 -8.02 5.54
CA ASP A 38 20.82 -7.68 5.15
C ASP A 38 21.01 -7.61 3.62
N SER A 39 20.30 -8.45 2.87
CA SER A 39 20.33 -8.41 1.42
C SER A 39 19.49 -7.22 0.88
N MET A 40 18.39 -6.90 1.56
CA MET A 40 17.56 -5.72 1.24
C MET A 40 18.34 -4.42 1.38
N ARG A 41 19.15 -4.28 2.43
CA ARG A 41 19.98 -3.08 2.67
C ARG A 41 20.99 -2.80 1.57
N LYS A 42 21.36 -3.81 0.79
CA LYS A 42 22.24 -3.62 -0.38
C LYS A 42 21.52 -2.95 -1.54
N THR A 43 20.22 -3.14 -1.65
CA THR A 43 19.37 -2.50 -2.67
C THR A 43 18.78 -1.18 -2.16
N ASN A 44 18.25 -1.17 -0.94
CA ASN A 44 17.69 0.00 -0.29
C ASN A 44 18.34 0.21 1.08
N PRO A 45 19.12 1.27 1.29
CA PRO A 45 19.83 1.49 2.55
C PRO A 45 18.91 1.62 3.77
N LEU A 46 17.62 1.92 3.57
CA LEU A 46 16.62 1.95 4.63
C LEU A 46 16.13 0.55 5.04
N GLY A 47 16.50 -0.52 4.28
CA GLY A 47 15.98 -1.87 4.51
C GLY A 47 14.45 -1.95 4.39
N ARG A 48 13.85 -1.17 3.49
CA ARG A 48 12.40 -1.07 3.27
C ARG A 48 12.02 -1.49 1.85
N ILE A 49 10.75 -1.83 1.67
CA ILE A 49 10.11 -2.11 0.38
C ILE A 49 8.98 -1.09 0.13
N PRO A 50 8.66 -0.79 -1.16
CA PRO A 50 9.31 -1.29 -2.37
C PRO A 50 10.63 -0.59 -2.72
N SER A 51 11.39 -1.23 -3.60
CA SER A 51 12.38 -0.58 -4.45
C SER A 51 12.13 -0.96 -5.90
N LEU A 52 12.40 -0.07 -6.84
CA LEU A 52 12.35 -0.35 -8.27
C LEU A 52 13.75 -0.18 -8.85
N VAL A 53 14.33 -1.29 -9.34
CA VAL A 53 15.63 -1.29 -10.03
C VAL A 53 15.37 -1.14 -11.52
N LEU A 54 15.83 -0.05 -12.09
CA LEU A 54 15.68 0.26 -13.52
C LEU A 54 16.71 -0.51 -14.36
N ASP A 55 16.50 -0.56 -15.69
CA ASP A 55 17.38 -1.29 -16.60
C ASP A 55 18.79 -0.70 -16.71
N ASP A 56 18.96 0.57 -16.37
CA ASP A 56 20.27 1.24 -16.25
C ASP A 56 20.96 1.03 -14.90
N GLY A 57 20.34 0.27 -14.00
CA GLY A 57 20.84 0.02 -12.65
C GLY A 57 20.48 1.07 -11.60
N THR A 58 19.78 2.15 -11.97
CA THR A 58 19.25 3.14 -11.02
C THR A 58 18.23 2.48 -10.09
N VAL A 59 18.31 2.78 -8.80
CA VAL A 59 17.38 2.26 -7.79
C VAL A 59 16.51 3.39 -7.27
N LEU A 60 15.20 3.30 -7.49
CA LEU A 60 14.22 4.18 -6.90
C LEU A 60 13.66 3.56 -5.61
N ILE A 61 13.56 4.36 -4.57
CA ILE A 61 13.03 3.95 -3.27
C ILE A 61 11.88 4.86 -2.85
N ASP A 62 11.01 4.30 -2.02
CA ASP A 62 9.70 4.81 -1.67
C ASP A 62 8.69 4.74 -2.82
N SER A 63 7.53 4.19 -2.49
CA SER A 63 6.47 3.95 -3.49
C SER A 63 5.93 5.23 -4.12
N ALA A 64 5.96 6.37 -3.42
CA ALA A 64 5.52 7.64 -3.98
C ALA A 64 6.49 8.14 -5.06
N ALA A 65 7.80 8.09 -4.81
CA ALA A 65 8.81 8.48 -5.80
C ALA A 65 8.81 7.51 -7.01
N ILE A 66 8.60 6.22 -6.77
CA ILE A 66 8.50 5.22 -7.84
C ILE A 66 7.28 5.52 -8.74
N LEU A 67 6.12 5.81 -8.15
CA LEU A 67 4.89 6.10 -8.89
C LEU A 67 4.98 7.43 -9.65
N ASP A 68 5.60 8.45 -9.07
CA ASP A 68 5.86 9.73 -9.75
C ASP A 68 6.76 9.53 -10.99
N TRP A 69 7.83 8.72 -10.86
CA TRP A 69 8.68 8.35 -11.99
C TRP A 69 7.93 7.53 -13.05
N ILE A 70 7.07 6.58 -12.65
CA ILE A 70 6.23 5.82 -13.59
C ILE A 70 5.34 6.76 -14.38
N ASP A 71 4.63 7.67 -13.72
CA ASP A 71 3.75 8.65 -14.35
C ASP A 71 4.50 9.58 -15.32
N GLU A 72 5.71 10.04 -14.92
CA GLU A 72 6.57 10.80 -15.82
C GLU A 72 6.96 9.99 -17.06
N SER A 73 7.34 8.72 -16.87
CA SER A 73 7.82 7.84 -17.95
C SER A 73 6.75 7.50 -19.00
N VAL A 74 5.49 7.38 -18.60
CA VAL A 74 4.36 7.07 -19.50
C VAL A 74 3.75 8.32 -20.13
N GLY A 75 4.06 9.48 -19.61
CA GLY A 75 3.55 10.76 -20.07
C GLY A 75 2.12 11.10 -19.60
N PRO A 76 1.68 12.34 -19.80
CA PRO A 76 0.48 12.89 -19.17
C PRO A 76 -0.83 12.21 -19.56
N GLU A 77 -0.89 11.61 -20.75
CA GLU A 77 -2.10 10.93 -21.25
C GLU A 77 -2.36 9.58 -20.59
N ARG A 78 -1.31 8.97 -20.05
CA ARG A 78 -1.37 7.64 -19.43
C ARG A 78 -1.11 7.67 -17.92
N ALA A 79 -0.67 8.81 -17.38
CA ALA A 79 -0.39 8.98 -15.96
C ALA A 79 -1.61 8.62 -15.11
N LEU A 80 -1.40 7.87 -14.02
CA LEU A 80 -2.44 7.44 -13.10
C LEU A 80 -2.82 8.55 -12.11
N LEU A 81 -1.97 9.54 -11.92
CA LEU A 81 -2.24 10.71 -11.10
C LEU A 81 -2.50 11.94 -11.98
N PRO A 82 -3.62 12.64 -11.84
CA PRO A 82 -3.89 13.87 -12.56
C PRO A 82 -2.75 14.88 -12.42
N ARG A 83 -2.33 15.51 -13.52
CA ARG A 83 -1.15 16.36 -13.56
C ARG A 83 -1.25 17.62 -12.70
N SER A 84 -2.45 18.21 -12.58
CA SER A 84 -2.66 19.48 -11.88
C SER A 84 -4.13 19.69 -11.51
N GLY A 85 -4.41 20.78 -10.84
CA GLY A 85 -5.76 21.25 -10.56
C GLY A 85 -6.46 20.53 -9.41
N LEU A 86 -7.80 20.64 -9.39
CA LEU A 86 -8.64 20.10 -8.32
C LEU A 86 -8.56 18.56 -8.27
N ALA A 87 -8.65 17.91 -9.41
CA ALA A 87 -8.59 16.45 -9.50
C ALA A 87 -7.29 15.88 -8.88
N ARG A 88 -6.13 16.52 -9.13
CA ARG A 88 -4.88 16.12 -8.50
C ARG A 88 -4.91 16.29 -6.97
N ARG A 89 -5.43 17.40 -6.48
CA ARG A 89 -5.53 17.64 -5.03
C ARG A 89 -6.42 16.63 -4.35
N GLU A 90 -7.54 16.27 -4.95
CA GLU A 90 -8.46 15.27 -4.43
C GLU A 90 -7.84 13.87 -4.45
N ALA A 91 -7.16 13.49 -5.54
CA ALA A 91 -6.45 12.22 -5.63
C ALA A 91 -5.35 12.12 -4.55
N LEU A 92 -4.51 13.15 -4.41
CA LEU A 92 -3.47 13.21 -3.39
C LEU A 92 -4.04 13.13 -1.96
N GLN A 93 -5.20 13.75 -1.70
CA GLN A 93 -5.87 13.65 -0.40
C GLN A 93 -6.34 12.20 -0.11
N ARG A 94 -6.92 11.53 -1.11
CA ARG A 94 -7.32 10.11 -1.00
C ARG A 94 -6.09 9.21 -0.76
N ILE A 95 -5.01 9.42 -1.49
CA ILE A 95 -3.73 8.70 -1.32
C ILE A 95 -3.17 8.92 0.09
N ALA A 96 -3.14 10.16 0.56
CA ALA A 96 -2.64 10.49 1.89
C ALA A 96 -3.44 9.80 3.01
N LEU A 97 -4.77 9.75 2.90
CA LEU A 97 -5.62 9.05 3.85
C LEU A 97 -5.35 7.53 3.82
N ALA A 98 -5.27 6.93 2.64
CA ALA A 98 -5.01 5.49 2.49
C ALA A 98 -3.64 5.09 3.04
N CYS A 99 -2.58 5.81 2.66
CA CYS A 99 -1.23 5.60 3.19
C CYS A 99 -1.18 5.84 4.71
N GLY A 100 -1.83 6.92 5.19
CA GLY A 100 -1.90 7.23 6.62
C GLY A 100 -2.62 6.16 7.43
N ALA A 101 -3.70 5.56 6.91
CA ALA A 101 -4.36 4.43 7.54
C ALA A 101 -3.40 3.24 7.69
N VAL A 102 -2.68 2.89 6.63
CA VAL A 102 -1.67 1.80 6.65
C VAL A 102 -0.53 2.11 7.61
N ASP A 103 0.01 3.33 7.61
CA ASP A 103 1.08 3.72 8.53
C ASP A 103 0.67 3.56 9.99
N LYS A 104 -0.56 3.94 10.33
CA LYS A 104 -1.04 3.87 11.71
C LYS A 104 -1.47 2.48 12.11
N ILE A 105 -2.18 1.75 11.26
CA ILE A 105 -2.63 0.38 11.56
C ILE A 105 -1.48 -0.61 11.38
N GLY A 106 -0.78 -0.59 10.26
CA GLY A 106 0.33 -1.50 9.96
C GLY A 106 1.57 -1.16 10.79
N GLY A 107 2.19 -0.02 10.50
CA GLY A 107 3.44 0.39 11.12
C GLY A 107 3.32 0.75 12.61
N GLY A 108 2.21 1.37 13.01
CA GLY A 108 1.96 1.76 14.39
C GLY A 108 1.41 0.64 15.26
N ARG A 109 0.17 0.20 14.96
CA ARG A 109 -0.56 -0.77 15.78
C ARG A 109 -0.05 -2.19 15.63
N ASN A 110 0.04 -2.70 14.39
CA ASN A 110 0.34 -4.12 14.16
C ASN A 110 1.77 -4.46 14.57
N TYR A 111 2.75 -3.62 14.27
CA TYR A 111 4.13 -3.82 14.73
C TYR A 111 4.22 -3.82 16.25
N GLU A 112 3.54 -2.91 16.92
CA GLU A 112 3.53 -2.84 18.37
C GLU A 112 2.81 -4.03 19.02
N SER A 113 1.66 -4.47 18.44
CA SER A 113 0.82 -5.51 19.05
C SER A 113 1.18 -6.94 18.63
N LEU A 114 1.80 -7.15 17.47
CA LEU A 114 2.07 -8.48 16.92
C LEU A 114 3.55 -8.85 16.93
N ILE A 115 4.45 -7.90 16.60
CA ILE A 115 5.88 -8.16 16.41
C ILE A 115 6.66 -7.90 17.70
N ARG A 116 6.33 -6.81 18.42
CA ARG A 116 7.00 -6.51 19.68
C ARG A 116 6.67 -7.56 20.75
N PRO A 117 7.66 -8.08 21.49
CA PRO A 117 7.40 -9.00 22.60
C PRO A 117 6.39 -8.43 23.60
N ALA A 118 5.46 -9.26 24.06
CA ALA A 118 4.28 -8.82 24.84
C ALA A 118 4.64 -7.95 26.05
N ARG A 119 5.73 -8.29 26.77
CA ARG A 119 6.20 -7.54 27.96
C ARG A 119 6.66 -6.10 27.70
N TYR A 120 6.90 -5.76 26.42
CA TYR A 120 7.39 -4.44 26.00
C TYR A 120 6.34 -3.64 25.20
N ARG A 121 5.14 -4.19 25.02
CA ARG A 121 4.06 -3.51 24.29
C ARG A 121 3.55 -2.31 25.08
N TRP A 122 3.28 -1.25 24.35
CA TRP A 122 2.74 -0.01 24.91
C TRP A 122 1.26 0.17 24.52
N PRO A 123 0.31 -0.18 25.42
CA PRO A 123 -1.13 -0.18 25.11
C PRO A 123 -1.66 1.17 24.66
N GLU A 124 -1.19 2.27 25.26
CA GLU A 124 -1.64 3.63 24.92
C GLU A 124 -1.21 4.02 23.51
N TRP A 125 -0.03 3.56 23.07
CA TRP A 125 0.42 3.76 21.69
C TRP A 125 -0.42 2.95 20.70
N ILE A 126 -0.74 1.71 21.02
CA ILE A 126 -1.64 0.86 20.23
C ILE A 126 -3.01 1.53 20.09
N ALA A 127 -3.59 2.00 21.18
CA ALA A 127 -4.88 2.70 21.18
C ALA A 127 -4.83 3.98 20.34
N ARG A 128 -3.79 4.78 20.50
CA ARG A 128 -3.60 6.03 19.77
C ARG A 128 -3.49 5.79 18.26
N THR A 129 -2.62 4.87 17.85
CA THR A 129 -2.41 4.58 16.43
C THR A 129 -3.63 3.92 15.78
N THR A 130 -4.35 3.08 16.53
CA THR A 130 -5.66 2.55 16.10
C THR A 130 -6.66 3.67 15.84
N THR A 131 -6.81 4.62 16.77
CA THR A 131 -7.71 5.76 16.61
C THR A 131 -7.36 6.61 15.39
N GLN A 132 -6.07 6.87 15.17
CA GLN A 132 -5.61 7.63 14.01
C GLN A 132 -5.90 6.91 12.69
N GLY A 133 -5.62 5.60 12.64
CA GLY A 133 -5.90 4.79 11.45
C GLY A 133 -7.39 4.69 11.13
N LEU A 134 -8.22 4.46 12.16
CA LEU A 134 -9.68 4.42 11.99
C LEU A 134 -10.25 5.79 11.60
N GLY A 135 -9.66 6.89 12.07
CA GLY A 135 -10.03 8.23 11.63
C GLY A 135 -9.80 8.42 10.12
N ALA A 136 -8.68 7.93 9.59
CA ALA A 136 -8.42 7.94 8.16
C ALA A 136 -9.40 7.04 7.37
N VAL A 137 -9.68 5.83 7.86
CA VAL A 137 -10.68 4.92 7.27
C VAL A 137 -12.06 5.56 7.24
N GLN A 138 -12.49 6.19 8.32
CA GLN A 138 -13.78 6.88 8.38
C GLN A 138 -13.85 8.06 7.41
N ALA A 139 -12.77 8.84 7.31
CA ALA A 139 -12.68 9.93 6.34
C ALA A 139 -12.77 9.41 4.90
N MET A 140 -12.08 8.31 4.57
CA MET A 140 -12.17 7.66 3.27
C MET A 140 -13.60 7.16 2.96
N ASN A 141 -14.31 6.63 3.96
CA ASN A 141 -15.70 6.15 3.80
C ASN A 141 -16.71 7.29 3.55
N ALA A 142 -16.34 8.53 3.86
CA ALA A 142 -17.16 9.72 3.59
C ALA A 142 -16.89 10.35 2.21
N LEU A 143 -15.93 9.81 1.44
CA LEU A 143 -15.58 10.31 0.10
C LEU A 143 -16.33 9.54 -0.98
N ASP A 144 -16.57 10.22 -2.11
CA ASP A 144 -16.98 9.57 -3.34
C ASP A 144 -15.78 8.91 -4.02
N TRP A 145 -15.97 7.67 -4.50
CA TRP A 145 -14.97 6.93 -5.24
C TRP A 145 -15.46 6.69 -6.68
N PRO A 146 -14.91 7.40 -7.67
CA PRO A 146 -15.39 7.34 -9.05
C PRO A 146 -15.41 5.93 -9.62
N GLU A 147 -16.43 5.63 -10.40
CA GLU A 147 -16.54 4.42 -11.23
C GLU A 147 -15.93 4.69 -12.61
N GLY A 148 -14.65 4.90 -12.67
CA GLY A 148 -13.96 5.21 -13.92
C GLY A 148 -12.74 4.32 -14.17
N PRO A 149 -11.86 4.74 -15.10
CA PRO A 149 -10.54 4.16 -15.21
C PRO A 149 -9.82 4.20 -13.85
N LEU A 150 -9.08 3.14 -13.59
CA LEU A 150 -8.36 3.02 -12.32
C LEU A 150 -7.24 4.07 -12.27
N ASP A 151 -7.25 4.88 -11.22
CA ASP A 151 -6.25 5.90 -10.93
C ASP A 151 -5.37 5.51 -9.72
N GLU A 152 -4.32 6.28 -9.47
CA GLU A 152 -3.40 6.02 -8.34
C GLU A 152 -4.12 6.05 -6.99
N ALA A 153 -5.14 6.89 -6.83
CA ALA A 153 -5.90 6.98 -5.59
C ALA A 153 -6.72 5.71 -5.33
N GLY A 154 -7.41 5.20 -6.34
CA GLY A 154 -8.15 3.94 -6.28
C GLY A 154 -7.22 2.75 -6.03
N ILE A 155 -6.09 2.67 -6.74
CA ILE A 155 -5.07 1.63 -6.53
C ILE A 155 -4.58 1.64 -5.08
N THR A 156 -4.18 2.81 -4.59
CA THR A 156 -3.64 2.95 -3.22
C THR A 156 -4.70 2.59 -2.17
N ALA A 157 -5.95 3.04 -2.36
CA ALA A 157 -7.04 2.70 -1.46
C ALA A 157 -7.32 1.19 -1.46
N GLY A 158 -7.40 0.55 -2.63
CA GLY A 158 -7.62 -0.89 -2.73
C GLY A 158 -6.55 -1.71 -2.01
N CYS A 159 -5.27 -1.38 -2.22
CA CYS A 159 -4.16 -2.03 -1.54
C CYS A 159 -4.19 -1.81 -0.01
N ALA A 160 -4.54 -0.60 0.44
CA ALA A 160 -4.66 -0.27 1.86
C ALA A 160 -5.81 -1.03 2.53
N LEU A 161 -6.99 -1.05 1.90
CA LEU A 161 -8.18 -1.74 2.41
C LEU A 161 -7.96 -3.24 2.54
N ASP A 162 -7.38 -3.85 1.51
CA ASP A 162 -7.09 -5.28 1.52
C ASP A 162 -6.08 -5.64 2.61
N TYR A 163 -5.01 -4.85 2.73
CA TYR A 163 -4.04 -4.99 3.82
C TYR A 163 -4.68 -4.93 5.20
N ILE A 164 -5.53 -3.93 5.46
CA ILE A 164 -6.16 -3.76 6.79
C ILE A 164 -7.13 -4.92 7.07
N ARG A 165 -7.91 -5.36 6.08
CA ARG A 165 -8.84 -6.48 6.23
C ARG A 165 -8.13 -7.80 6.53
N VAL A 166 -6.95 -8.03 5.96
CA VAL A 166 -6.16 -9.24 6.22
C VAL A 166 -5.45 -9.18 7.57
N THR A 167 -4.87 -8.03 7.91
CA THR A 167 -3.97 -7.92 9.09
C THR A 167 -4.65 -7.45 10.37
N ALA A 168 -5.83 -6.84 10.27
CA ALA A 168 -6.61 -6.32 11.39
C ALA A 168 -8.12 -6.36 11.07
N PRO A 169 -8.70 -7.55 10.76
CA PRO A 169 -10.08 -7.69 10.29
C PRO A 169 -11.11 -7.13 11.28
N GLU A 170 -10.82 -7.18 12.57
CA GLU A 170 -11.69 -6.65 13.63
C GLU A 170 -11.87 -5.12 13.56
N LEU A 171 -10.99 -4.42 12.86
CA LEU A 171 -11.11 -2.97 12.65
C LEU A 171 -12.06 -2.61 11.50
N MET A 172 -12.28 -3.55 10.58
CA MET A 172 -13.13 -3.35 9.41
C MET A 172 -14.17 -4.48 9.28
N PRO A 173 -15.04 -4.67 10.28
CA PRO A 173 -16.12 -5.65 10.16
C PRO A 173 -17.08 -5.26 9.04
N ASP A 174 -17.64 -6.26 8.37
CA ASP A 174 -18.53 -6.09 7.22
C ASP A 174 -19.70 -5.17 7.54
N GLY A 175 -20.02 -4.28 6.60
CA GLY A 175 -21.11 -3.31 6.71
C GLY A 175 -20.82 -2.07 7.55
N ARG A 176 -19.70 -2.01 8.25
CA ARG A 176 -19.31 -0.83 9.05
C ARG A 176 -18.92 0.37 8.19
N TYR A 177 -18.33 0.11 7.03
CA TYR A 177 -17.86 1.12 6.09
C TYR A 177 -18.39 0.82 4.68
N PRO A 178 -19.71 1.03 4.43
CA PRO A 178 -20.36 0.52 3.23
C PRO A 178 -19.78 1.06 1.92
N VAL A 179 -19.30 2.32 1.90
CA VAL A 179 -18.67 2.89 0.71
C VAL A 179 -17.34 2.19 0.42
N LEU A 180 -16.54 1.92 1.46
CA LEU A 180 -15.27 1.22 1.32
C LEU A 180 -15.45 -0.28 1.07
N ASP A 181 -16.52 -0.89 1.58
CA ASP A 181 -16.86 -2.29 1.29
C ASP A 181 -17.15 -2.47 -0.21
N ALA A 182 -17.97 -1.59 -0.78
CA ALA A 182 -18.27 -1.58 -2.22
C ALA A 182 -17.01 -1.30 -3.06
N LEU A 183 -16.20 -0.33 -2.66
CA LEU A 183 -14.93 -0.01 -3.32
C LEU A 183 -13.98 -1.22 -3.31
N TRP A 184 -13.79 -1.84 -2.16
CA TRP A 184 -12.90 -2.98 -1.99
C TRP A 184 -13.35 -4.17 -2.85
N GLN A 185 -14.64 -4.53 -2.84
CA GLN A 185 -15.19 -5.59 -3.67
C GLN A 185 -14.95 -5.35 -5.16
N ARG A 186 -15.21 -4.12 -5.63
CA ARG A 186 -14.99 -3.72 -7.03
C ARG A 186 -13.52 -3.82 -7.43
N LEU A 187 -12.60 -3.36 -6.57
CA LEU A 187 -11.17 -3.32 -6.90
C LEU A 187 -10.53 -4.71 -6.83
N THR A 188 -10.84 -5.50 -5.80
CA THR A 188 -10.26 -6.84 -5.64
C THR A 188 -10.76 -7.86 -6.67
N ALA A 189 -11.88 -7.58 -7.33
CA ALA A 189 -12.35 -8.37 -8.47
C ALA A 189 -11.51 -8.15 -9.75
N ARG A 190 -10.68 -7.12 -9.81
CA ARG A 190 -9.86 -6.81 -10.98
C ARG A 190 -8.66 -7.76 -11.10
N PRO A 191 -8.26 -8.13 -12.34
CA PRO A 191 -7.17 -9.07 -12.56
C PRO A 191 -5.83 -8.60 -11.97
N GLU A 192 -5.56 -7.30 -11.98
CA GLU A 192 -4.32 -6.73 -11.44
C GLU A 192 -4.23 -6.93 -9.91
N PHE A 193 -5.35 -6.81 -9.21
CA PHE A 193 -5.42 -7.05 -7.77
C PHE A 193 -5.36 -8.54 -7.43
N GLN A 194 -5.97 -9.40 -8.25
CA GLN A 194 -5.93 -10.84 -8.06
C GLN A 194 -4.52 -11.40 -8.28
N ALA A 195 -3.81 -10.91 -9.30
CA ALA A 195 -2.44 -11.32 -9.60
C ALA A 195 -1.40 -10.85 -8.56
N THR A 196 -1.77 -9.89 -7.72
CA THR A 196 -0.90 -9.33 -6.66
C THR A 196 -1.45 -9.61 -5.26
N GLY A 197 -2.20 -10.69 -5.08
CA GLY A 197 -2.78 -11.08 -3.79
C GLY A 197 -1.73 -11.31 -2.69
N PHE A 198 -2.20 -11.37 -1.44
CA PHE A 198 -1.36 -11.72 -0.30
C PHE A 198 -0.70 -13.08 -0.52
N SER A 199 0.57 -13.19 -0.14
CA SER A 199 1.30 -14.45 -0.12
C SER A 199 1.04 -15.21 1.19
N ASP A 200 1.43 -16.49 1.24
CA ASP A 200 1.40 -17.31 2.46
C ASP A 200 2.54 -16.95 3.44
N TYR A 201 3.23 -15.83 3.20
CA TYR A 201 4.34 -15.41 4.05
C TYR A 201 3.85 -15.00 5.43
N ALA A 202 4.34 -15.68 6.45
CA ALA A 202 4.02 -15.37 7.84
C ALA A 202 4.88 -14.20 8.36
N VAL A 203 4.25 -13.12 8.77
CA VAL A 203 4.93 -12.07 9.55
C VAL A 203 5.39 -12.68 10.88
N PRO A 204 6.67 -12.54 11.28
CA PRO A 204 7.14 -12.99 12.58
C PRO A 204 6.32 -12.36 13.70
N ARG A 205 5.88 -13.20 14.66
CA ARG A 205 5.18 -12.72 15.85
C ARG A 205 6.15 -12.71 17.02
N GLY A 206 6.20 -11.62 17.77
CA GLY A 206 6.95 -11.54 19.02
C GLY A 206 6.30 -12.41 20.09
N GLU A 207 7.11 -13.22 20.78
CA GLU A 207 6.73 -14.00 21.96
C GLU A 207 6.46 -13.10 23.18
#